data_50eb7a8db29e48b6aa7faa5395ad08ff
#
_entry.id   50eb7a8db29e48b6aa7faa5395ad08ff
#
_cell.length_a   1.000
_cell.length_b   1.000
_cell.length_c   1.000
_cell.angle_alpha   90.00
_cell.angle_beta   90.00
_cell.angle_gamma   90.00
#
_symmetry.space_group_name_H-M   'P 1'
#
loop_
_entity.id
_entity.type
_entity.pdbx_description
1 polymer ?
#
loop_
_entity_poly.entity_id
_entity_poly.type
_entity_poly.pdbx_seq_one_letter_code
_entity_poly.pdbx_strand_id
1 'polypeptide(L)'
;MLENSELVSLLIGNDCVCENCEEYNSGKDIRFVLARMTPAKQKIAMAAIELFKRNLSGDEQKKSIRCSEDIFNLMQSIVGDIENEEVWVLLLNSKLKMIKRIRVASGGIDRAIVDVRIILKEAIMNNAVALALIHNHPSGNERPSSDDDMITKQLVDAAKFLNVLNSATL
;
A
#
# COMPACT_ATOMS: atom_id res chain seq x y z
N MET A 1 12.83 -12.08 -22.92
CA MET A 1 12.37 -11.80 -21.57
C MET A 1 12.62 -13.07 -20.79
N LEU A 2 13.29 -13.02 -19.65
CA LEU A 2 13.61 -14.23 -18.88
C LEU A 2 12.33 -14.78 -18.24
N GLU A 3 12.19 -16.09 -18.20
CA GLU A 3 11.12 -16.79 -17.47
C GLU A 3 11.32 -16.65 -15.96
N ASN A 4 10.23 -16.75 -15.18
CA ASN A 4 10.31 -16.65 -13.72
C ASN A 4 11.28 -17.65 -13.09
N SER A 5 11.34 -18.85 -13.61
CA SER A 5 12.29 -19.91 -13.22
C SER A 5 13.76 -19.50 -13.42
N GLU A 6 14.06 -18.82 -14.51
CA GLU A 6 15.41 -18.32 -14.81
C GLU A 6 15.80 -17.18 -13.87
N LEU A 7 14.85 -16.25 -13.60
CA LEU A 7 15.06 -15.14 -12.64
C LEU A 7 15.34 -15.67 -11.24
N VAL A 8 14.60 -16.70 -10.81
CA VAL A 8 14.80 -17.34 -9.51
C VAL A 8 16.14 -18.05 -9.44
N SER A 9 16.54 -18.78 -10.48
CA SER A 9 17.84 -19.46 -10.55
C SER A 9 18.99 -18.46 -10.43
N LEU A 10 18.88 -17.28 -11.05
CA LEU A 10 19.87 -16.22 -10.93
C LEU A 10 19.96 -15.67 -9.51
N LEU A 11 18.85 -15.55 -8.81
CA LEU A 11 18.80 -15.04 -7.45
C LEU A 11 19.35 -16.02 -6.42
N ILE A 12 18.95 -17.29 -6.49
CA ILE A 12 19.35 -18.32 -5.52
C ILE A 12 20.73 -18.88 -5.84
N GLY A 13 21.10 -18.97 -7.10
CA GLY A 13 22.30 -19.62 -7.62
C GLY A 13 22.03 -21.05 -8.09
N ASN A 14 22.92 -21.57 -8.95
CA ASN A 14 22.75 -22.83 -9.68
C ASN A 14 22.70 -24.11 -8.80
N ASP A 15 22.88 -24.01 -7.48
CA ASP A 15 22.93 -25.17 -6.58
C ASP A 15 21.54 -25.61 -6.08
N CYS A 16 20.49 -24.92 -6.48
CA CYS A 16 19.11 -25.33 -6.15
C CYS A 16 18.46 -26.01 -7.36
N VAL A 17 18.72 -27.27 -7.57
CA VAL A 17 17.86 -28.16 -8.38
C VAL A 17 16.60 -28.37 -7.54
N CYS A 18 15.65 -27.46 -7.65
CA CYS A 18 14.33 -27.65 -7.06
C CYS A 18 13.55 -28.60 -7.96
N GLU A 19 13.29 -29.80 -7.50
CA GLU A 19 12.34 -30.74 -8.12
C GLU A 19 10.89 -30.18 -8.19
N ASN A 20 10.64 -29.00 -7.61
CA ASN A 20 9.33 -28.32 -7.56
C ASN A 20 9.34 -26.95 -8.22
N CYS A 21 9.95 -26.79 -9.41
CA CYS A 21 9.86 -25.55 -10.19
C CYS A 21 8.42 -25.22 -10.63
N GLU A 22 7.49 -26.18 -10.62
CA GLU A 22 6.07 -25.94 -10.93
C GLU A 22 5.36 -25.02 -9.92
N GLU A 23 5.80 -24.96 -8.67
CA GLU A 23 5.25 -24.04 -7.67
C GLU A 23 5.60 -22.57 -7.95
N TYR A 24 6.65 -22.29 -8.70
CA TYR A 24 7.07 -20.95 -9.09
C TYR A 24 6.26 -20.34 -10.23
N ASN A 25 5.77 -21.17 -11.15
CA ASN A 25 4.94 -20.73 -12.27
C ASN A 25 3.53 -20.30 -11.81
N SER A 26 3.14 -20.60 -10.57
CA SER A 26 1.82 -20.28 -10.03
C SER A 26 1.74 -18.90 -9.33
N GLY A 27 2.75 -18.05 -9.46
CA GLY A 27 2.73 -16.69 -8.87
C GLY A 27 2.89 -16.66 -7.33
N LYS A 28 3.41 -17.73 -6.73
CA LYS A 28 3.59 -17.82 -5.29
C LYS A 28 4.80 -17.00 -4.81
N ASP A 29 4.56 -16.35 -3.76
CA ASP A 29 5.21 -15.43 -2.85
C ASP A 29 6.75 -15.32 -2.96
N ILE A 30 7.22 -14.14 -3.36
CA ILE A 30 8.64 -13.76 -3.38
C ILE A 30 9.32 -13.96 -2.01
N ARG A 31 8.56 -13.95 -0.90
CA ARG A 31 9.04 -14.23 0.46
C ARG A 31 9.67 -15.61 0.57
N PHE A 32 9.13 -16.60 -0.11
CA PHE A 32 9.67 -17.96 -0.15
C PHE A 32 11.03 -18.01 -0.87
N VAL A 33 11.19 -17.21 -1.93
CA VAL A 33 12.46 -17.07 -2.66
C VAL A 33 13.50 -16.42 -1.77
N LEU A 34 13.12 -15.30 -1.12
CA LEU A 34 14.00 -14.56 -0.23
C LEU A 34 14.51 -15.43 0.94
N ALA A 35 13.62 -16.26 1.54
CA ALA A 35 13.96 -17.11 2.65
C ALA A 35 15.02 -18.18 2.32
N ARG A 36 15.16 -18.55 1.05
CA ARG A 36 16.15 -19.53 0.56
C ARG A 36 17.47 -18.92 0.11
N MET A 37 17.57 -17.60 0.10
CA MET A 37 18.82 -16.91 -0.25
C MET A 37 19.80 -16.86 0.92
N THR A 38 21.10 -16.79 0.59
CA THR A 38 22.09 -16.44 1.60
C THR A 38 21.82 -15.04 2.14
N PRO A 39 22.18 -14.70 3.41
CA PRO A 39 21.91 -13.40 4.00
C PRO A 39 22.43 -12.22 3.17
N ALA A 40 23.56 -12.39 2.48
CA ALA A 40 24.12 -11.36 1.60
C ALA A 40 23.25 -11.13 0.36
N LYS A 41 22.82 -12.19 -0.31
CA LYS A 41 21.93 -12.11 -1.48
C LYS A 41 20.54 -11.57 -1.10
N GLN A 42 20.01 -11.97 0.05
CA GLN A 42 18.74 -11.48 0.58
C GLN A 42 18.76 -9.98 0.77
N LYS A 43 19.84 -9.41 1.36
CA LYS A 43 20.00 -7.95 1.51
C LYS A 43 20.00 -7.23 0.16
N ILE A 44 20.69 -7.76 -0.83
CA ILE A 44 20.77 -7.18 -2.18
C ILE A 44 19.38 -7.23 -2.84
N ALA A 45 18.70 -8.36 -2.78
CA ALA A 45 17.37 -8.52 -3.35
C ALA A 45 16.34 -7.58 -2.69
N MET A 46 16.36 -7.48 -1.36
CA MET A 46 15.49 -6.54 -0.63
C MET A 46 15.79 -5.08 -0.99
N ALA A 47 17.07 -4.71 -1.12
CA ALA A 47 17.45 -3.37 -1.54
C ALA A 47 16.98 -3.05 -2.97
N ALA A 48 17.09 -4.00 -3.90
CA ALA A 48 16.60 -3.87 -5.26
C ALA A 48 15.07 -3.69 -5.32
N ILE A 49 14.33 -4.50 -4.55
CA ILE A 49 12.87 -4.39 -4.43
C ILE A 49 12.48 -3.02 -3.87
N GLU A 50 13.17 -2.56 -2.83
CA GLU A 50 12.90 -1.26 -2.22
C GLU A 50 13.19 -0.10 -3.18
N LEU A 51 14.31 -0.15 -3.93
CA LEU A 51 14.62 0.84 -4.97
C LEU A 51 13.58 0.83 -6.08
N PHE A 52 13.12 -0.34 -6.50
CA PHE A 52 12.06 -0.48 -7.49
C PHE A 52 10.75 0.13 -7.00
N LYS A 53 10.35 -0.17 -5.75
CA LYS A 53 9.17 0.43 -5.10
C LYS A 53 9.28 1.97 -5.05
N ARG A 54 10.43 2.52 -4.70
CA ARG A 54 10.67 3.98 -4.69
C ARG A 54 10.60 4.61 -6.07
N ASN A 55 11.12 3.95 -7.10
CA ASN A 55 11.03 4.43 -8.48
C ASN A 55 9.58 4.43 -8.99
N LEU A 56 8.83 3.37 -8.73
CA LEU A 56 7.39 3.33 -9.03
C LEU A 56 6.65 4.46 -8.32
N SER A 57 6.92 4.69 -7.04
CA SER A 57 6.30 5.79 -6.27
C SER A 57 6.59 7.18 -6.87
N GLY A 58 7.74 7.39 -7.50
CA GLY A 58 8.08 8.65 -8.17
C GLY A 58 7.24 8.93 -9.42
N ASP A 59 6.85 7.91 -10.17
CA ASP A 59 5.99 8.04 -11.35
C ASP A 59 4.48 8.07 -10.96
N GLU A 60 4.11 7.40 -9.88
CA GLU A 60 2.76 7.36 -9.35
C GLU A 60 2.28 8.73 -8.86
N GLN A 61 3.16 9.56 -8.26
CA GLN A 61 2.84 10.93 -7.84
C GLN A 61 2.44 11.85 -9.01
N LYS A 62 2.76 11.46 -10.25
CA LYS A 62 2.40 12.25 -11.44
C LYS A 62 1.00 11.96 -11.97
N LYS A 63 0.41 10.81 -11.63
CA LYS A 63 -0.93 10.42 -12.08
C LYS A 63 -2.00 11.12 -11.24
N SER A 64 -3.10 11.53 -11.88
CA SER A 64 -4.28 12.04 -11.18
C SER A 64 -5.12 10.87 -10.70
N ILE A 65 -5.60 10.94 -9.47
CA ILE A 65 -6.46 9.96 -8.83
C ILE A 65 -7.92 10.37 -9.12
N ARG A 66 -8.62 9.61 -9.95
CA ARG A 66 -9.98 9.93 -10.40
C ARG A 66 -11.03 8.93 -9.93
N CYS A 67 -10.62 7.73 -9.58
CA CYS A 67 -11.51 6.66 -9.15
C CYS A 67 -10.82 5.78 -8.08
N SER A 68 -11.60 4.92 -7.46
CA SER A 68 -11.12 3.97 -6.45
C SER A 68 -10.05 3.03 -6.99
N GLU A 69 -10.15 2.65 -8.26
CA GLU A 69 -9.17 1.79 -8.92
C GLU A 69 -7.78 2.44 -9.01
N ASP A 70 -7.72 3.77 -9.25
CA ASP A 70 -6.44 4.50 -9.23
C ASP A 70 -5.79 4.43 -7.84
N ILE A 71 -6.61 4.55 -6.78
CA ILE A 71 -6.14 4.45 -5.39
C ILE A 71 -5.68 3.03 -5.08
N PHE A 72 -6.46 2.01 -5.48
CA PHE A 72 -6.12 0.61 -5.29
C PHE A 72 -4.77 0.28 -5.93
N ASN A 73 -4.60 0.62 -7.22
CA ASN A 73 -3.35 0.39 -7.95
C ASN A 73 -2.15 1.10 -7.31
N LEU A 74 -2.37 2.32 -6.77
CA LEU A 74 -1.34 3.10 -6.09
C LEU A 74 -0.95 2.48 -4.74
N MET A 75 -1.91 1.92 -4.01
CA MET A 75 -1.70 1.46 -2.64
C MET A 75 -1.40 -0.03 -2.54
N GLN A 76 -1.80 -0.84 -3.51
CA GLN A 76 -1.65 -2.29 -3.47
C GLN A 76 -0.21 -2.74 -3.21
N SER A 77 0.77 -2.07 -3.83
CA SER A 77 2.20 -2.39 -3.62
C SER A 77 2.70 -2.10 -2.20
N ILE A 78 1.92 -1.34 -1.41
CA ILE A 78 2.29 -0.88 -0.08
C ILE A 78 1.53 -1.64 0.98
N VAL A 79 0.20 -1.77 0.80
CA VAL A 79 -0.68 -2.36 1.81
C VAL A 79 -1.02 -3.83 1.54
N GLY A 80 -0.74 -4.32 0.33
CA GLY A 80 -1.13 -5.69 -0.07
C GLY A 80 -0.44 -6.82 0.70
N ASP A 81 0.77 -6.55 1.22
CA ASP A 81 1.58 -7.54 1.95
C ASP A 81 1.62 -7.31 3.47
N ILE A 82 0.80 -6.39 4.00
CA ILE A 82 0.83 -6.04 5.42
C ILE A 82 -0.03 -7.02 6.20
N GLU A 83 0.57 -7.66 7.22
CA GLU A 83 -0.10 -8.64 8.08
C GLU A 83 -1.01 -8.00 9.15
N ASN A 84 -0.81 -6.72 9.43
CA ASN A 84 -1.58 -5.95 10.39
C ASN A 84 -2.55 -5.01 9.70
N GLU A 85 -3.64 -4.66 10.40
CA GLU A 85 -4.55 -3.63 9.92
C GLU A 85 -3.89 -2.26 9.98
N GLU A 86 -3.83 -1.55 8.88
CA GLU A 86 -3.29 -0.19 8.79
C GLU A 86 -4.27 0.74 8.11
N VAL A 87 -4.30 1.98 8.59
CA VAL A 87 -5.09 3.03 7.97
C VAL A 87 -4.17 4.10 7.40
N TRP A 88 -4.39 4.40 6.15
CA TRP A 88 -3.62 5.35 5.37
C TRP A 88 -4.49 6.48 4.84
N VAL A 89 -3.89 7.63 4.63
CA VAL A 89 -4.53 8.80 4.01
C VAL A 89 -3.68 9.29 2.86
N LEU A 90 -4.31 9.50 1.71
CA LEU A 90 -3.73 10.22 0.58
C LEU A 90 -4.22 11.66 0.63
N LEU A 91 -3.30 12.60 0.59
CA LEU A 91 -3.57 14.01 0.47
C LEU A 91 -3.39 14.43 -0.99
N LEU A 92 -4.39 15.08 -1.57
CA LEU A 92 -4.45 15.42 -2.98
C LEU A 92 -4.54 16.93 -3.19
N ASN A 93 -3.92 17.39 -4.27
CA ASN A 93 -4.03 18.80 -4.72
C ASN A 93 -5.27 19.01 -5.59
N SER A 94 -5.46 20.26 -6.07
CA SER A 94 -6.59 20.64 -6.94
C SER A 94 -6.65 19.90 -8.28
N LYS A 95 -5.55 19.27 -8.70
CA LYS A 95 -5.50 18.42 -9.91
C LYS A 95 -5.67 16.94 -9.58
N LEU A 96 -6.08 16.62 -8.35
CA LEU A 96 -6.22 15.26 -7.81
C LEU A 96 -4.93 14.45 -7.90
N LYS A 97 -3.78 15.10 -7.83
CA LYS A 97 -2.48 14.45 -7.74
C LYS A 97 -2.08 14.31 -6.28
N MET A 98 -1.45 13.19 -5.96
CA MET A 98 -0.97 12.93 -4.60
C MET A 98 0.11 13.96 -4.19
N ILE A 99 -0.14 14.65 -3.07
CA ILE A 99 0.82 15.51 -2.39
C ILE A 99 1.64 14.67 -1.41
N LYS A 100 0.93 13.88 -0.59
CA LYS A 100 1.53 13.10 0.50
C LYS A 100 0.69 11.88 0.79
N ARG A 101 1.34 10.83 1.23
CA ARG A 101 0.75 9.61 1.76
C ARG A 101 1.18 9.46 3.20
N ILE A 102 0.23 9.18 4.10
CA ILE A 102 0.47 9.16 5.53
C ILE A 102 -0.21 7.93 6.12
N ARG A 103 0.54 7.15 6.90
CA ARG A 103 -0.04 6.13 7.76
C ARG A 103 -0.55 6.82 9.02
N VAL A 104 -1.84 6.78 9.26
CA VAL A 104 -2.48 7.47 10.39
C VAL A 104 -2.78 6.54 11.54
N ALA A 105 -2.89 5.24 11.27
CA ALA A 105 -3.02 4.23 12.31
C ALA A 105 -2.39 2.92 11.87
N SER A 106 -1.88 2.16 12.83
CA SER A 106 -1.45 0.78 12.69
C SER A 106 -1.99 0.06 13.91
N GLY A 107 -2.89 -0.88 13.69
CA GLY A 107 -3.54 -1.65 14.74
C GLY A 107 -2.87 -2.99 15.00
N GLY A 108 -3.43 -3.72 15.95
CA GLY A 108 -3.18 -5.14 16.14
C GLY A 108 -3.96 -5.96 15.11
N ILE A 109 -4.25 -7.22 15.47
CA ILE A 109 -4.97 -8.16 14.59
C ILE A 109 -6.43 -7.74 14.36
N ASP A 110 -7.03 -6.96 15.29
CA ASP A 110 -8.48 -6.69 15.28
C ASP A 110 -8.88 -5.25 14.95
N ARG A 111 -8.07 -4.22 15.25
CA ARG A 111 -8.49 -2.81 15.11
C ARG A 111 -7.34 -1.83 14.99
N ALA A 112 -7.53 -0.81 14.12
CA ALA A 112 -6.72 0.40 14.07
C ALA A 112 -7.53 1.61 14.57
N ILE A 113 -7.06 2.26 15.63
CA ILE A 113 -7.73 3.48 16.16
C ILE A 113 -7.30 4.67 15.33
N VAL A 114 -8.25 5.31 14.66
CA VAL A 114 -8.03 6.50 13.81
C VAL A 114 -8.51 7.75 14.54
N ASP A 115 -7.64 8.74 14.66
CA ASP A 115 -8.00 10.09 15.12
C ASP A 115 -8.17 11.03 13.90
N VAL A 116 -9.42 11.38 13.60
CA VAL A 116 -9.78 12.28 12.49
C VAL A 116 -9.07 13.64 12.58
N ARG A 117 -8.76 14.12 13.79
CA ARG A 117 -8.03 15.38 13.99
C ARG A 117 -6.61 15.34 13.43
N ILE A 118 -5.95 14.16 13.50
CA ILE A 118 -4.60 13.97 12.94
C ILE A 118 -4.68 14.08 11.42
N ILE A 119 -5.68 13.45 10.80
CA ILE A 119 -5.90 13.49 9.35
C ILE A 119 -6.13 14.94 8.89
N LEU A 120 -7.02 15.65 9.55
CA LEU A 120 -7.37 17.04 9.18
C LEU A 120 -6.20 18.00 9.40
N LYS A 121 -5.43 17.83 10.48
CA LYS A 121 -4.21 18.59 10.72
C LYS A 121 -3.23 18.41 9.56
N GLU A 122 -2.98 17.18 9.16
CA GLU A 122 -2.08 16.88 8.04
C GLU A 122 -2.61 17.44 6.72
N ALA A 123 -3.91 17.38 6.47
CA ALA A 123 -4.53 17.96 5.28
C ALA A 123 -4.31 19.47 5.22
N ILE A 124 -4.55 20.19 6.33
CA ILE A 124 -4.35 21.65 6.41
C ILE A 124 -2.87 22.01 6.23
N MET A 125 -1.98 21.35 6.95
CA MET A 125 -0.54 21.62 6.92
C MET A 125 0.09 21.41 5.53
N ASN A 126 -0.50 20.52 4.73
CA ASN A 126 -0.03 20.22 3.38
C ASN A 126 -0.86 20.92 2.28
N ASN A 127 -1.78 21.84 2.64
CA ASN A 127 -2.68 22.52 1.70
C ASN A 127 -3.44 21.55 0.79
N ALA A 128 -3.88 20.42 1.33
CA ALA A 128 -4.64 19.44 0.59
C ALA A 128 -6.04 19.97 0.27
N VAL A 129 -6.49 19.77 -0.97
CA VAL A 129 -7.84 20.13 -1.43
C VAL A 129 -8.78 18.94 -1.37
N ALA A 130 -8.22 17.73 -1.47
CA ALA A 130 -8.96 16.48 -1.31
C ALA A 130 -8.14 15.46 -0.54
N LEU A 131 -8.83 14.48 0.02
CA LEU A 131 -8.22 13.35 0.71
C LEU A 131 -8.94 12.05 0.36
N ALA A 132 -8.23 10.93 0.49
CA ALA A 132 -8.81 9.60 0.42
C ALA A 132 -8.33 8.79 1.63
N LEU A 133 -9.27 8.10 2.28
CA LEU A 133 -9.01 7.20 3.39
C LEU A 133 -8.92 5.77 2.85
N ILE A 134 -7.88 5.04 3.24
CA ILE A 134 -7.61 3.68 2.80
C ILE A 134 -7.29 2.83 4.02
N HIS A 135 -7.86 1.64 4.09
CA HIS A 135 -7.51 0.62 5.07
C HIS A 135 -7.37 -0.75 4.40
N ASN A 136 -6.49 -1.58 4.92
CA ASN A 136 -6.37 -2.96 4.49
C ASN A 136 -7.04 -3.88 5.50
N HIS A 137 -7.62 -4.96 5.00
CA HIS A 137 -8.16 -6.05 5.82
C HIS A 137 -7.32 -7.31 5.63
N PRO A 138 -6.35 -7.61 6.53
CA PRO A 138 -5.51 -8.81 6.42
C PRO A 138 -6.31 -10.10 6.45
N SER A 139 -7.53 -10.07 7.02
CA SER A 139 -8.47 -11.19 7.02
C SER A 139 -9.03 -11.55 5.64
N GLY A 140 -8.80 -10.69 4.61
CA GLY A 140 -9.38 -10.84 3.28
C GLY A 140 -10.87 -10.49 3.19
N ASN A 141 -11.46 -9.91 4.24
CA ASN A 141 -12.84 -9.45 4.20
C ASN A 141 -12.90 -8.07 3.52
N GLU A 142 -13.53 -7.99 2.35
CA GLU A 142 -13.65 -6.74 1.58
C GLU A 142 -14.72 -5.77 2.13
N ARG A 143 -15.52 -6.20 3.11
CA ARG A 143 -16.60 -5.37 3.65
C ARG A 143 -16.08 -4.51 4.80
N PRO A 144 -16.34 -3.18 4.78
CA PRO A 144 -16.01 -2.32 5.89
C PRO A 144 -16.77 -2.73 7.16
N SER A 145 -16.15 -2.54 8.31
CA SER A 145 -16.79 -2.70 9.60
C SER A 145 -17.68 -1.49 9.93
N SER A 146 -18.55 -1.63 10.94
CA SER A 146 -19.33 -0.50 11.45
C SER A 146 -18.47 0.64 11.99
N ASP A 147 -17.28 0.32 12.50
CA ASP A 147 -16.32 1.30 13.02
C ASP A 147 -15.68 2.08 11.86
N ASP A 148 -15.37 1.42 10.73
CA ASP A 148 -14.86 2.06 9.51
C ASP A 148 -15.88 3.04 8.92
N ASP A 149 -17.15 2.63 8.86
CA ASP A 149 -18.25 3.48 8.41
C ASP A 149 -18.41 4.72 9.30
N MET A 150 -18.30 4.54 10.63
CA MET A 150 -18.40 5.63 11.60
C MET A 150 -17.23 6.63 11.43
N ILE A 151 -16.00 6.14 11.33
CA ILE A 151 -14.80 6.97 11.13
C ILE A 151 -14.88 7.71 9.80
N THR A 152 -15.27 7.02 8.75
CA THR A 152 -15.46 7.60 7.41
C THR A 152 -16.48 8.74 7.47
N LYS A 153 -17.63 8.53 8.11
CA LYS A 153 -18.66 9.55 8.27
C LYS A 153 -18.15 10.77 9.05
N GLN A 154 -17.47 10.55 10.18
CA GLN A 154 -16.89 11.62 10.97
C GLN A 154 -15.86 12.43 10.17
N LEU A 155 -15.01 11.75 9.40
CA LEU A 155 -14.03 12.41 8.54
C LEU A 155 -14.68 13.24 7.45
N VAL A 156 -15.69 12.70 6.76
CA VAL A 156 -16.46 13.40 5.72
C VAL A 156 -17.12 14.67 6.28
N ASP A 157 -17.80 14.55 7.42
CA ASP A 157 -18.50 15.67 8.03
C ASP A 157 -17.53 16.77 8.49
N ALA A 158 -16.40 16.39 9.08
CA ALA A 158 -15.39 17.36 9.51
C ALA A 158 -14.64 18.00 8.33
N ALA A 159 -14.31 17.23 7.30
CA ALA A 159 -13.64 17.72 6.10
C ALA A 159 -14.48 18.76 5.32
N LYS A 160 -15.82 18.62 5.30
CA LYS A 160 -16.72 19.59 4.71
C LYS A 160 -16.59 20.98 5.31
N PHE A 161 -16.43 21.09 6.63
CA PHE A 161 -16.22 22.40 7.30
C PHE A 161 -14.92 23.07 6.87
N LEU A 162 -13.92 22.29 6.46
CA LEU A 162 -12.62 22.79 6.03
C LEU A 162 -12.52 22.95 4.50
N ASN A 163 -13.62 22.74 3.76
CA ASN A 163 -13.65 22.72 2.30
C ASN A 163 -12.62 21.75 1.69
N VAL A 164 -12.35 20.65 2.39
CA VAL A 164 -11.53 19.53 1.89
C VAL A 164 -12.47 18.45 1.36
N LEU A 165 -12.34 18.12 0.08
CA LEU A 165 -13.17 17.10 -0.54
C LEU A 165 -12.71 15.71 -0.06
N ASN A 166 -13.66 14.86 0.31
CA ASN A 166 -13.37 13.42 0.44
C ASN A 166 -13.61 12.77 -0.92
N SER A 167 -12.55 12.28 -1.55
CA SER A 167 -12.64 11.75 -2.92
C SER A 167 -12.96 10.27 -2.99
N ALA A 168 -12.61 9.48 -1.96
CA ALA A 168 -12.96 8.06 -1.85
C ALA A 168 -12.62 7.49 -0.48
N THR A 169 -13.30 6.40 -0.10
CA THR A 169 -12.92 5.46 0.97
C THR A 169 -12.77 4.10 0.33
N LEU A 170 -11.70 3.41 0.59
CA LEU A 170 -11.36 2.06 0.13
C LEU A 170 -10.93 1.21 1.32
#